data_dab692e55044046cf927c4098f022932
#
_entry.id   dab692e55044046cf927c4098f022932
#
_cell.length_a   1.000
_cell.length_b   1.000
_cell.length_c   1.000
_cell.angle_alpha   90.00
_cell.angle_beta   90.00
_cell.angle_gamma   90.00
#
_symmetry.space_group_name_H-M   'P 1'
#
loop_
_entity.id
_entity.type
_entity.pdbx_description
1 polymer ?
#
loop_
_entity_poly.entity_id
_entity_poly.type
_entity_poly.pdbx_seq_one_letter_code
_entity_poly.pdbx_strand_id
1 'polypeptide(L)'
;PVEDDQPIVFFDVEVFPNLFLVNWKLAGEGNPVVRMINPKPSDIEGLLKYNLVGFNNRSYDNHMLYARLLGYSEEQLYELSQKIINEKKGSKSVKFGEAFNVSYTDIYDFAAKKQSLKKWEIELGIHHQELGLPWDQPVPKDQWIKVAEYCDNDVLATEAVFNHLKGDFT
;
A
#
# COMPACT_ATOMS: atom_id res chain seq x y z
N PRO A 1 -16.31 15.74 6.04
CA PRO A 1 -15.32 16.69 5.56
C PRO A 1 -13.92 16.20 5.86
N VAL A 2 -13.10 16.21 4.85
CA VAL A 2 -11.68 15.91 5.03
C VAL A 2 -11.11 17.03 5.90
N GLU A 3 -10.49 16.65 7.00
CA GLU A 3 -9.79 17.63 7.78
C GLU A 3 -8.51 17.98 7.02
N ASP A 4 -8.53 19.10 6.31
CA ASP A 4 -7.43 19.52 5.43
C ASP A 4 -6.10 19.70 6.16
N ASP A 5 -6.14 19.76 7.49
CA ASP A 5 -4.95 19.93 8.32
C ASP A 5 -4.30 18.61 8.75
N GLN A 6 -4.89 17.46 8.40
CA GLN A 6 -4.25 16.18 8.71
C GLN A 6 -3.04 15.95 7.80
N PRO A 7 -1.92 15.46 8.36
CA PRO A 7 -0.74 15.18 7.53
C PRO A 7 -1.02 14.16 6.44
N ILE A 8 -0.33 14.32 5.32
CA ILE A 8 -0.31 13.30 4.26
C ILE A 8 0.67 12.21 4.67
N VAL A 9 0.24 10.97 4.53
CA VAL A 9 1.03 9.78 4.82
C VAL A 9 1.05 8.90 3.59
N PHE A 10 2.24 8.58 3.10
CA PHE A 10 2.42 7.62 2.01
C PHE A 10 2.54 6.22 2.59
N PHE A 11 1.92 5.25 1.96
CA PHE A 11 1.93 3.89 2.49
C PHE A 11 1.97 2.86 1.37
N ASP A 12 2.39 1.64 1.75
CA ASP A 12 2.37 0.48 0.88
C ASP A 12 2.15 -0.77 1.74
N VAL A 13 1.60 -1.81 1.14
CA VAL A 13 1.22 -3.05 1.81
C VAL A 13 1.86 -4.23 1.08
N GLU A 14 2.39 -5.19 1.85
CA GLU A 14 2.87 -6.46 1.32
C GLU A 14 2.13 -7.59 2.04
N VAL A 15 1.66 -8.58 1.28
CA VAL A 15 0.86 -9.69 1.83
C VAL A 15 1.44 -11.03 1.41
N PHE A 16 1.85 -11.83 2.40
CA PHE A 16 2.32 -13.21 2.23
C PHE A 16 1.49 -14.09 3.16
N PRO A 17 1.52 -15.42 3.01
CA PRO A 17 0.71 -16.30 3.87
C PRO A 17 0.89 -16.09 5.38
N ASN A 18 2.08 -15.69 5.82
CA ASN A 18 2.40 -15.52 7.24
C ASN A 18 2.81 -14.09 7.60
N LEU A 19 2.77 -13.16 6.66
CA LEU A 19 3.30 -11.81 6.87
C LEU A 19 2.39 -10.79 6.21
N PHE A 20 1.85 -9.89 7.04
CA PHE A 20 1.13 -8.71 6.60
C PHE A 20 1.96 -7.51 7.02
N LEU A 21 2.49 -6.78 6.05
CA LEU A 21 3.39 -5.65 6.30
C LEU A 21 2.75 -4.38 5.78
N VAL A 22 2.71 -3.36 6.64
CA VAL A 22 2.23 -2.03 6.24
C VAL A 22 3.32 -1.04 6.60
N ASN A 23 3.95 -0.45 5.59
CA ASN A 23 4.96 0.58 5.79
C ASN A 23 4.36 1.93 5.43
N TRP A 24 4.73 2.96 6.17
CA TRP A 24 4.21 4.30 5.92
C TRP A 24 5.24 5.36 6.29
N LYS A 25 5.04 6.57 5.73
CA LYS A 25 5.95 7.68 5.92
C LYS A 25 5.17 8.98 5.88
N LEU A 26 5.43 9.86 6.85
CA LEU A 26 4.90 11.22 6.78
C LEU A 26 5.52 11.94 5.58
N ALA A 27 4.72 12.70 4.86
CA ALA A 27 5.22 13.49 3.73
C ALA A 27 6.28 14.47 4.22
N GLY A 28 7.31 14.62 3.42
CA GLY A 28 8.40 15.54 3.72
C GLY A 28 9.76 14.87 3.73
N GLU A 29 10.75 15.59 3.24
CA GLU A 29 12.12 15.09 3.19
C GLU A 29 12.65 14.88 4.62
N GLY A 30 13.34 13.77 4.82
CA GLY A 30 13.95 13.46 6.10
C GLY A 30 13.08 12.67 7.06
N ASN A 31 11.80 12.51 6.78
CA ASN A 31 10.93 11.69 7.62
C ASN A 31 11.22 10.20 7.36
N PRO A 32 11.32 9.38 8.43
CA PRO A 32 11.63 7.97 8.25
C PRO A 32 10.42 7.17 7.78
N VAL A 33 10.68 6.02 7.16
CA VAL A 33 9.64 5.04 6.88
C VAL A 33 9.41 4.24 8.16
N VAL A 34 8.15 4.14 8.58
CA VAL A 34 7.73 3.34 9.73
C VAL A 34 7.25 1.98 9.22
N ARG A 35 7.75 0.91 9.81
CA ARG A 35 7.39 -0.46 9.44
C ARG A 35 6.44 -1.04 10.47
N MET A 36 5.28 -1.52 10.00
CA MET A 36 4.33 -2.23 10.87
C MET A 36 4.26 -3.68 10.39
N ILE A 37 4.91 -4.56 11.15
CA ILE A 37 4.96 -5.99 10.85
C ILE A 37 3.80 -6.67 11.56
N ASN A 38 2.92 -7.29 10.80
CA ASN A 38 1.69 -7.92 11.31
C ASN A 38 0.93 -6.99 12.28
N PRO A 39 0.62 -5.76 11.83
CA PRO A 39 -0.06 -4.79 12.72
C PRO A 39 -1.42 -5.28 13.16
N LYS A 40 -1.81 -4.88 14.37
CA LYS A 40 -3.12 -5.19 14.93
C LYS A 40 -4.19 -4.27 14.33
N PRO A 41 -5.48 -4.63 14.45
CA PRO A 41 -6.56 -3.73 14.02
C PRO A 41 -6.45 -2.33 14.61
N SER A 42 -6.03 -2.18 15.88
CA SER A 42 -5.85 -0.87 16.50
C SER A 42 -4.75 -0.03 15.83
N ASP A 43 -3.70 -0.67 15.32
CA ASP A 43 -2.64 0.02 14.58
C ASP A 43 -3.17 0.56 13.26
N ILE A 44 -4.00 -0.22 12.57
CA ILE A 44 -4.64 0.21 11.33
C ILE A 44 -5.59 1.38 11.60
N GLU A 45 -6.39 1.28 12.66
CA GLU A 45 -7.30 2.36 13.04
C GLU A 45 -6.54 3.69 13.24
N GLY A 46 -5.38 3.63 13.89
CA GLY A 46 -4.54 4.80 14.09
C GLY A 46 -4.02 5.38 12.77
N LEU A 47 -3.64 4.50 11.84
CA LEU A 47 -3.15 4.93 10.53
C LEU A 47 -4.25 5.61 9.71
N LEU A 48 -5.48 5.12 9.80
CA LEU A 48 -6.60 5.65 9.02
C LEU A 48 -7.00 7.09 9.39
N LYS A 49 -6.44 7.62 10.47
CA LYS A 49 -6.69 9.02 10.87
C LYS A 49 -5.93 10.03 10.01
N TYR A 50 -4.92 9.59 9.29
CA TYR A 50 -4.13 10.44 8.41
C TYR A 50 -4.71 10.49 7.01
N ASN A 51 -4.26 11.47 6.23
CA ASN A 51 -4.62 11.53 4.81
C ASN A 51 -3.71 10.57 4.04
N LEU A 52 -4.17 9.35 3.85
CA LEU A 52 -3.39 8.29 3.22
C LEU A 52 -3.30 8.47 1.72
N VAL A 53 -2.09 8.36 1.19
CA VAL A 53 -1.82 8.40 -0.24
C VAL A 53 -1.04 7.16 -0.60
N GLY A 54 -1.53 6.41 -1.57
CA GLY A 54 -0.88 5.20 -2.04
C GLY A 54 -0.90 5.12 -3.56
N PHE A 55 -0.42 4.00 -4.07
CA PHE A 55 -0.38 3.75 -5.50
C PHE A 55 -1.21 2.49 -5.80
N ASN A 56 -2.27 2.64 -6.60
CA ASN A 56 -3.23 1.59 -6.91
C ASN A 56 -3.86 0.98 -5.64
N ASN A 57 -3.94 1.79 -4.59
CA ASN A 57 -4.36 1.33 -3.27
C ASN A 57 -5.86 1.14 -3.15
N ARG A 58 -6.66 1.88 -3.89
CA ARG A 58 -8.12 1.76 -3.81
C ARG A 58 -8.62 0.41 -4.31
N SER A 59 -7.87 -0.21 -5.21
CA SER A 59 -8.24 -1.52 -5.75
C SER A 59 -7.60 -2.70 -5.01
N TYR A 60 -6.62 -2.45 -4.15
CA TYR A 60 -5.92 -3.52 -3.44
C TYR A 60 -5.61 -3.16 -1.98
N ASP A 61 -4.66 -2.25 -1.74
CA ASP A 61 -4.15 -1.96 -0.39
C ASP A 61 -5.25 -1.58 0.60
N ASN A 62 -6.19 -0.76 0.16
CA ASN A 62 -7.30 -0.33 1.02
C ASN A 62 -8.10 -1.51 1.54
N HIS A 63 -8.29 -2.54 0.71
CA HIS A 63 -9.06 -3.72 1.09
C HIS A 63 -8.31 -4.57 2.11
N MET A 64 -6.97 -4.62 1.99
CA MET A 64 -6.14 -5.31 2.97
C MET A 64 -6.19 -4.60 4.32
N LEU A 65 -6.08 -3.27 4.32
CA LEU A 65 -6.19 -2.48 5.54
C LEU A 65 -7.56 -2.68 6.20
N TYR A 66 -8.61 -2.59 5.42
CA TYR A 66 -9.98 -2.73 5.92
C TYR A 66 -10.25 -4.13 6.49
N ALA A 67 -9.78 -5.16 5.78
CA ALA A 67 -9.93 -6.54 6.24
C ALA A 67 -9.22 -6.76 7.58
N ARG A 68 -8.00 -6.23 7.73
CA ARG A 68 -7.30 -6.32 9.02
C ARG A 68 -8.03 -5.54 10.11
N LEU A 69 -8.60 -4.40 9.77
CA LEU A 69 -9.43 -3.63 10.71
C LEU A 69 -10.58 -4.49 11.22
N LEU A 70 -11.14 -5.35 10.36
CA LEU A 70 -12.22 -6.28 10.73
C LEU A 70 -11.73 -7.51 11.49
N GLY A 71 -10.42 -7.70 11.63
CA GLY A 71 -9.85 -8.80 12.38
C GLY A 71 -9.36 -9.99 11.56
N TYR A 72 -9.17 -9.84 10.26
CA TYR A 72 -8.64 -10.92 9.42
C TYR A 72 -7.22 -11.29 9.86
N SER A 73 -6.94 -12.60 9.92
CA SER A 73 -5.60 -13.13 10.19
C SER A 73 -4.70 -12.95 8.97
N GLU A 74 -3.38 -13.19 9.12
CA GLU A 74 -2.45 -13.12 8.00
C GLU A 74 -2.85 -14.10 6.90
N GLU A 75 -3.27 -15.31 7.27
CA GLU A 75 -3.72 -16.32 6.29
C GLU A 75 -4.98 -15.86 5.55
N GLN A 76 -5.93 -15.29 6.28
CA GLN A 76 -7.16 -14.77 5.68
C GLN A 76 -6.88 -13.59 4.75
N LEU A 77 -5.93 -12.72 5.11
CA LEU A 77 -5.51 -11.61 4.27
C LEU A 77 -4.86 -12.14 2.98
N TYR A 78 -4.04 -13.17 3.09
CA TYR A 78 -3.41 -13.78 1.93
C TYR A 78 -4.49 -14.36 0.99
N GLU A 79 -5.47 -15.09 1.53
CA GLU A 79 -6.57 -15.64 0.74
C GLU A 79 -7.36 -14.54 0.04
N LEU A 80 -7.66 -13.46 0.75
CA LEU A 80 -8.37 -12.31 0.17
C LEU A 80 -7.52 -11.67 -0.94
N SER A 81 -6.22 -11.53 -0.71
CA SER A 81 -5.30 -10.99 -1.71
C SER A 81 -5.34 -11.81 -2.99
N GLN A 82 -5.30 -13.14 -2.88
CA GLN A 82 -5.37 -14.02 -4.05
C GLN A 82 -6.70 -13.87 -4.78
N LYS A 83 -7.79 -13.74 -4.06
CA LYS A 83 -9.11 -13.54 -4.68
C LYS A 83 -9.19 -12.23 -5.43
N ILE A 84 -8.64 -11.16 -4.87
CA ILE A 84 -8.63 -9.85 -5.54
C ILE A 84 -7.77 -9.88 -6.81
N ILE A 85 -6.56 -10.43 -6.71
CA ILE A 85 -5.61 -10.51 -7.83
C ILE A 85 -6.18 -11.36 -8.97
N ASN A 86 -6.89 -12.45 -8.64
CA ASN A 86 -7.44 -13.38 -9.60
C ASN A 86 -8.89 -13.09 -9.97
N GLU A 87 -9.43 -11.95 -9.53
CA GLU A 87 -10.82 -11.57 -9.81
C GLU A 87 -11.06 -11.45 -11.31
N LYS A 88 -12.06 -12.15 -11.79
CA LYS A 88 -12.42 -12.14 -13.21
C LYS A 88 -13.47 -11.09 -13.48
N LYS A 89 -13.37 -10.46 -14.65
CA LYS A 89 -14.37 -9.50 -15.11
C LYS A 89 -15.73 -10.19 -15.19
N GLY A 90 -16.73 -9.56 -14.57
CA GLY A 90 -18.10 -10.09 -14.57
C GLY A 90 -18.41 -11.01 -13.41
N SER A 91 -17.40 -11.40 -12.62
CA SER A 91 -17.65 -12.18 -11.41
C SER A 91 -18.03 -11.25 -10.25
N LYS A 92 -18.64 -11.83 -9.20
CA LYS A 92 -19.00 -11.07 -8.02
C LYS A 92 -17.72 -10.55 -7.35
N SER A 93 -17.68 -9.26 -7.06
CA SER A 93 -16.52 -8.67 -6.41
C SER A 93 -16.37 -9.15 -4.98
N VAL A 94 -15.12 -9.44 -4.58
CA VAL A 94 -14.78 -9.78 -3.19
C VAL A 94 -14.32 -8.54 -2.40
N LYS A 95 -14.30 -7.38 -3.06
CA LYS A 95 -13.84 -6.13 -2.45
C LYS A 95 -14.90 -5.53 -1.54
N PHE A 96 -14.43 -4.77 -0.58
CA PHE A 96 -15.31 -4.09 0.38
C PHE A 96 -15.67 -2.69 -0.14
N GLY A 97 -16.97 -2.37 -0.18
CA GLY A 97 -17.42 -1.06 -0.64
C GLY A 97 -16.84 0.08 0.19
N GLU A 98 -16.80 -0.08 1.51
CA GLU A 98 -16.32 0.94 2.43
C GLU A 98 -14.81 1.19 2.30
N ALA A 99 -14.07 0.18 1.86
CA ALA A 99 -12.62 0.27 1.76
C ALA A 99 -12.15 1.27 0.70
N PHE A 100 -12.94 1.50 -0.35
CA PHE A 100 -12.54 2.42 -1.41
C PHE A 100 -12.28 3.83 -0.90
N ASN A 101 -12.89 4.22 0.20
CA ASN A 101 -12.82 5.57 0.75
C ASN A 101 -11.93 5.72 1.99
N VAL A 102 -11.16 4.68 2.38
CA VAL A 102 -10.28 4.80 3.54
C VAL A 102 -9.02 5.61 3.25
N SER A 103 -8.66 5.77 1.98
CA SER A 103 -7.52 6.61 1.60
C SER A 103 -8.00 7.97 1.13
N TYR A 104 -7.13 8.96 1.29
CA TYR A 104 -7.34 10.30 0.78
C TYR A 104 -7.20 10.34 -0.75
N THR A 105 -6.18 9.67 -1.27
CA THR A 105 -5.85 9.71 -2.70
C THR A 105 -5.17 8.41 -3.13
N ASP A 106 -5.48 8.01 -4.36
CA ASP A 106 -4.79 6.94 -5.06
C ASP A 106 -4.14 7.55 -6.30
N ILE A 107 -2.81 7.57 -6.32
CA ILE A 107 -2.04 8.18 -7.40
C ILE A 107 -2.40 7.58 -8.77
N TYR A 108 -2.57 6.25 -8.82
CA TYR A 108 -2.89 5.56 -10.06
C TYR A 108 -4.22 6.06 -10.67
N ASP A 109 -5.22 6.32 -9.83
CA ASP A 109 -6.56 6.69 -10.31
C ASP A 109 -6.60 8.04 -10.99
N PHE A 110 -5.81 9.02 -10.51
CA PHE A 110 -5.90 10.35 -11.08
C PHE A 110 -4.71 10.76 -11.95
N ALA A 111 -3.69 9.91 -12.05
CA ALA A 111 -2.60 10.16 -12.99
C ALA A 111 -3.13 10.03 -14.40
N ALA A 112 -2.84 11.02 -15.26
CA ALA A 112 -3.27 10.96 -16.65
C ALA A 112 -2.65 9.76 -17.37
N LYS A 113 -1.44 9.40 -17.00
CA LYS A 113 -0.71 8.28 -17.57
C LYS A 113 -0.84 7.07 -16.65
N LYS A 114 -1.58 6.05 -17.10
CA LYS A 114 -1.81 4.83 -16.33
C LYS A 114 -0.67 3.84 -16.52
N GLN A 115 0.21 3.73 -15.53
CA GLN A 115 1.32 2.79 -15.57
C GLN A 115 1.64 2.31 -14.15
N SER A 116 2.36 1.18 -14.07
CA SER A 116 2.72 0.59 -12.78
C SER A 116 3.72 1.47 -12.02
N LEU A 117 3.79 1.28 -10.70
CA LEU A 117 4.78 1.98 -9.88
C LEU A 117 6.20 1.67 -10.35
N LYS A 118 6.48 0.41 -10.71
CA LYS A 118 7.80 0.00 -11.23
C LYS A 118 8.19 0.78 -12.48
N LYS A 119 7.25 1.01 -13.37
CA LYS A 119 7.50 1.78 -14.59
C LYS A 119 7.79 3.24 -14.27
N TRP A 120 7.07 3.82 -13.29
CA TRP A 120 7.35 5.17 -12.83
C TRP A 120 8.75 5.27 -12.23
N GLU A 121 9.18 4.25 -11.45
CA GLU A 121 10.53 4.22 -10.88
C GLU A 121 11.59 4.29 -11.98
N ILE A 122 11.44 3.47 -13.02
CA ILE A 122 12.37 3.46 -14.15
C ILE A 122 12.37 4.81 -14.85
N GLU A 123 11.19 5.36 -15.12
CA GLU A 123 11.04 6.60 -15.87
C GLU A 123 11.61 7.81 -15.13
N LEU A 124 11.47 7.86 -13.81
CA LEU A 124 11.96 8.96 -12.99
C LEU A 124 13.38 8.75 -12.48
N GLY A 125 14.01 7.61 -12.80
CA GLY A 125 15.35 7.30 -12.31
C GLY A 125 15.40 6.99 -10.83
N ILE A 126 14.29 6.53 -10.26
CA ILE A 126 14.21 6.14 -8.85
C ILE A 126 14.75 4.72 -8.71
N HIS A 127 15.42 4.43 -7.58
CA HIS A 127 15.93 3.09 -7.32
C HIS A 127 14.82 2.05 -7.44
N HIS A 128 15.07 1.00 -8.23
CA HIS A 128 14.16 -0.11 -8.42
C HIS A 128 14.74 -1.34 -7.73
N GLN A 129 13.97 -1.92 -6.82
CA GLN A 129 14.41 -3.09 -6.06
C GLN A 129 13.53 -4.28 -6.40
N GLU A 130 14.17 -5.44 -6.61
CA GLU A 130 13.49 -6.71 -6.81
C GLU A 130 13.52 -7.50 -5.51
N LEU A 131 12.39 -8.10 -5.13
CA LEU A 131 12.31 -8.85 -3.89
C LEU A 131 12.94 -10.24 -4.01
N GLY A 132 12.63 -10.96 -5.10
CA GLY A 132 13.22 -12.28 -5.34
C GLY A 132 12.68 -13.40 -4.48
N LEU A 133 11.59 -13.17 -3.73
CA LEU A 133 10.93 -14.19 -2.92
C LEU A 133 9.60 -14.59 -3.57
N PRO A 134 9.20 -15.88 -3.48
CA PRO A 134 7.91 -16.30 -4.02
C PRO A 134 6.76 -15.73 -3.19
N TRP A 135 5.78 -15.16 -3.87
CA TRP A 135 4.65 -14.49 -3.22
C TRP A 135 3.66 -15.45 -2.56
N ASP A 136 3.66 -16.73 -3.01
CA ASP A 136 2.71 -17.75 -2.57
C ASP A 136 3.25 -18.67 -1.46
N GLN A 137 4.41 -18.33 -0.92
CA GLN A 137 5.06 -19.12 0.13
C GLN A 137 5.23 -18.29 1.41
N PRO A 138 5.16 -18.95 2.58
CA PRO A 138 5.49 -18.25 3.83
C PRO A 138 6.91 -17.69 3.77
N VAL A 139 7.11 -16.51 4.36
CA VAL A 139 8.42 -15.88 4.41
C VAL A 139 9.13 -16.32 5.68
N PRO A 140 10.34 -16.91 5.58
CA PRO A 140 11.13 -17.21 6.77
C PRO A 140 11.36 -15.94 7.58
N LYS A 141 11.29 -16.05 8.89
CA LYS A 141 11.35 -14.89 9.78
C LYS A 141 12.63 -14.06 9.57
N ASP A 142 13.74 -14.71 9.27
CA ASP A 142 15.02 -14.03 9.01
C ASP A 142 15.01 -13.23 7.69
N GLN A 143 13.99 -13.43 6.84
CA GLN A 143 13.84 -12.71 5.59
C GLN A 143 12.80 -11.57 5.69
N TRP A 144 12.14 -11.41 6.83
CA TRP A 144 11.14 -10.37 7.00
C TRP A 144 11.71 -8.97 6.81
N ILE A 145 12.96 -8.75 7.24
CA ILE A 145 13.62 -7.46 7.06
C ILE A 145 13.83 -7.12 5.59
N LYS A 146 14.10 -8.14 4.78
CA LYS A 146 14.26 -7.97 3.34
C LYS A 146 12.95 -7.52 2.68
N VAL A 147 11.83 -8.10 3.10
CA VAL A 147 10.51 -7.68 2.63
C VAL A 147 10.23 -6.25 3.07
N ALA A 148 10.58 -5.91 4.31
CA ALA A 148 10.39 -4.56 4.84
C ALA A 148 11.20 -3.53 4.06
N GLU A 149 12.44 -3.84 3.71
CA GLU A 149 13.28 -2.96 2.88
C GLU A 149 12.69 -2.76 1.49
N TYR A 150 12.16 -3.81 0.90
CA TYR A 150 11.49 -3.74 -0.38
C TYR A 150 10.25 -2.82 -0.30
N CYS A 151 9.46 -2.98 0.74
CA CYS A 151 8.27 -2.16 0.97
C CYS A 151 8.65 -0.69 1.24
N ASP A 152 9.74 -0.45 1.99
CA ASP A 152 10.26 0.91 2.20
C ASP A 152 10.51 1.60 0.87
N ASN A 153 11.14 0.89 -0.07
CA ASN A 153 11.45 1.44 -1.38
C ASN A 153 10.17 1.84 -2.13
N ASP A 154 9.14 1.02 -2.04
CA ASP A 154 7.85 1.33 -2.68
C ASP A 154 7.17 2.55 -2.04
N VAL A 155 7.29 2.73 -0.73
CA VAL A 155 6.77 3.92 -0.04
C VAL A 155 7.50 5.18 -0.53
N LEU A 156 8.82 5.12 -0.60
CA LEU A 156 9.63 6.25 -1.08
C LEU A 156 9.33 6.56 -2.54
N ALA A 157 9.16 5.53 -3.36
CA ALA A 157 8.79 5.71 -4.77
C ALA A 157 7.40 6.34 -4.89
N THR A 158 6.46 5.95 -4.05
CA THR A 158 5.12 6.52 -4.05
C THR A 158 5.17 8.02 -3.76
N GLU A 159 5.95 8.42 -2.77
CA GLU A 159 6.13 9.85 -2.47
C GLU A 159 6.77 10.61 -3.64
N ALA A 160 7.80 10.03 -4.25
CA ALA A 160 8.50 10.66 -5.37
C ALA A 160 7.57 10.85 -6.57
N VAL A 161 6.74 9.85 -6.88
CA VAL A 161 5.77 9.95 -7.97
C VAL A 161 4.71 11.02 -7.65
N PHE A 162 4.21 11.03 -6.42
CA PHE A 162 3.24 12.03 -5.99
C PHE A 162 3.81 13.44 -6.16
N ASN A 163 5.04 13.67 -5.71
CA ASN A 163 5.69 14.97 -5.82
C ASN A 163 5.92 15.39 -7.27
N HIS A 164 6.22 14.42 -8.14
CA HIS A 164 6.40 14.67 -9.55
C HIS A 164 5.07 15.09 -10.20
N LEU A 165 3.97 14.44 -9.81
CA LEU A 165 2.67 14.67 -10.43
C LEU A 165 1.87 15.80 -9.81
N LYS A 166 2.19 16.22 -8.58
CA LYS A 166 1.34 17.19 -7.88
C LYS A 166 1.25 18.53 -8.57
N GLY A 167 2.22 18.90 -9.40
CA GLY A 167 2.14 20.07 -10.22
C GLY A 167 1.03 20.03 -11.25
N ASP A 168 0.60 18.82 -11.64
CA ASP A 168 -0.48 18.61 -12.60
C ASP A 168 -1.87 18.73 -11.96
N PHE A 169 -1.92 18.85 -10.63
CA PHE A 169 -3.19 18.87 -9.88
C PHE A 169 -3.54 20.25 -9.31
N THR A 170 -2.73 21.22 -9.58
CA THR A 170 -2.97 22.61 -9.11
C THR A 170 -3.59 23.46 -10.18
#